data_9fb4f7a3ecbd5f80cc82014312206e1c
#
_entry.id   9fb4f7a3ecbd5f80cc82014312206e1c
#
_cell.length_a   1.000
_cell.length_b   1.000
_cell.length_c   1.000
_cell.angle_alpha   90.00
_cell.angle_beta   90.00
_cell.angle_gamma   90.00
#
_symmetry.space_group_name_H-M   'P 1'
#
loop_
_entity.id
_entity.type
_entity.pdbx_description
1 polymer ?
#
loop_
_entity_poly.entity_id
_entity_poly.type
_entity_poly.pdbx_seq_one_letter_code
_entity_poly.pdbx_strand_id
1 'polypeptide(L)'
;MFKYLPHTEADIKEMLEVIGVDKIDDLFAEIPSELMGRDLDLPKGHSELEIYKRFNELAAKNKELIPFVGAGAYDHYTPSVIRHLIERQEFLTAYTPYQPEISQGTLQYIFEYQSLICELTGLDVSNASMYDGSTATAEAMFMATAARKKDIILVSKTVNPNIIKVIETYALYRGLKVEYINENNGITDIEDFKAKNSKEHAGIIVQNPNYYGIIEDYSGYREILDETKGIFIMNHDPATLGILKSPAEY
;
A
#
# COMPACT_ATOMS: atom_id res chain seq x y z
N MET A 1 32.77 12.00 -20.89
CA MET A 1 33.13 12.33 -19.49
C MET A 1 31.83 12.65 -18.73
N PHE A 2 31.58 11.98 -17.65
CA PHE A 2 30.41 12.29 -16.80
C PHE A 2 30.66 13.59 -16.05
N LYS A 3 29.68 14.51 -16.08
CA LYS A 3 29.80 15.86 -15.49
C LYS A 3 30.10 15.88 -13.98
N TYR A 4 29.85 14.76 -13.29
CA TYR A 4 29.99 14.64 -11.83
C TYR A 4 31.25 13.87 -11.42
N LEU A 5 32.06 13.40 -12.39
CA LEU A 5 33.38 12.79 -12.14
C LEU A 5 34.46 13.82 -12.44
N PRO A 6 35.13 14.40 -11.45
CA PRO A 6 36.05 15.50 -11.65
C PRO A 6 37.40 15.10 -12.22
N HIS A 7 37.73 13.79 -12.22
CA HIS A 7 39.03 13.30 -12.64
C HIS A 7 39.22 13.40 -14.15
N THR A 8 40.36 13.97 -14.54
CA THR A 8 40.81 14.00 -15.93
C THR A 8 41.46 12.67 -16.32
N GLU A 9 41.71 12.45 -17.60
CA GLU A 9 42.47 11.27 -18.07
C GLU A 9 43.90 11.22 -17.48
N ALA A 10 44.52 12.39 -17.27
CA ALA A 10 45.81 12.50 -16.63
C ALA A 10 45.76 12.06 -15.16
N ASP A 11 44.74 12.50 -14.42
CA ASP A 11 44.56 12.08 -13.02
C ASP A 11 44.32 10.57 -12.90
N ILE A 12 43.50 10.00 -13.82
CA ILE A 12 43.25 8.55 -13.86
C ILE A 12 44.55 7.79 -14.13
N LYS A 13 45.35 8.27 -15.08
CA LYS A 13 46.65 7.65 -15.39
C LYS A 13 47.61 7.64 -14.19
N GLU A 14 47.73 8.81 -13.52
CA GLU A 14 48.57 8.92 -12.32
C GLU A 14 48.10 7.97 -11.22
N MET A 15 46.78 7.86 -10.99
CA MET A 15 46.19 6.91 -10.03
C MET A 15 46.51 5.47 -10.38
N LEU A 16 46.40 5.07 -11.65
CA LEU A 16 46.70 3.71 -12.12
C LEU A 16 48.21 3.38 -11.95
N GLU A 17 49.09 4.33 -12.24
CA GLU A 17 50.54 4.20 -12.02
C GLU A 17 50.84 3.96 -10.53
N VAL A 18 50.19 4.69 -9.61
CA VAL A 18 50.37 4.49 -8.16
C VAL A 18 49.89 3.12 -7.70
N ILE A 19 48.75 2.65 -8.28
CA ILE A 19 48.19 1.33 -7.97
C ILE A 19 49.03 0.20 -8.60
N GLY A 20 49.73 0.47 -9.70
CA GLY A 20 50.56 -0.51 -10.42
C GLY A 20 49.79 -1.35 -11.43
N VAL A 21 48.75 -0.76 -12.06
CA VAL A 21 47.96 -1.39 -13.13
C VAL A 21 47.89 -0.47 -14.36
N ASP A 22 47.68 -1.04 -15.56
CA ASP A 22 47.74 -0.30 -16.81
C ASP A 22 46.38 0.36 -17.14
N LYS A 23 45.28 -0.23 -16.74
CA LYS A 23 43.92 0.25 -17.06
C LYS A 23 42.93 -0.06 -15.93
N ILE A 24 41.80 0.65 -15.97
CA ILE A 24 40.72 0.50 -14.96
C ILE A 24 40.19 -0.93 -14.89
N ASP A 25 40.10 -1.62 -16.03
CA ASP A 25 39.60 -3.01 -16.08
C ASP A 25 40.50 -3.98 -15.28
N ASP A 26 41.79 -3.69 -15.14
CA ASP A 26 42.72 -4.52 -14.38
C ASP A 26 42.40 -4.52 -12.86
N LEU A 27 41.70 -3.50 -12.37
CA LEU A 27 41.19 -3.42 -11.00
C LEU A 27 40.16 -4.50 -10.70
N PHE A 28 39.55 -5.08 -11.73
CA PHE A 28 38.52 -6.10 -11.65
C PHE A 28 39.00 -7.48 -12.04
N ALA A 29 40.33 -7.70 -12.02
CA ALA A 29 40.96 -8.97 -12.43
C ALA A 29 40.47 -10.19 -11.65
N GLU A 30 39.91 -10.01 -10.45
CA GLU A 30 39.32 -11.08 -9.65
C GLU A 30 37.94 -11.54 -10.16
N ILE A 31 37.31 -10.76 -11.02
CA ILE A 31 36.00 -11.09 -11.60
C ILE A 31 36.25 -11.96 -12.85
N PRO A 32 35.67 -13.16 -12.95
CA PRO A 32 35.73 -13.97 -14.16
C PRO A 32 35.30 -13.16 -15.39
N SER A 33 36.08 -13.26 -16.47
CA SER A 33 35.86 -12.45 -17.67
C SER A 33 34.48 -12.63 -18.31
N GLU A 34 33.86 -13.78 -18.16
CA GLU A 34 32.49 -14.08 -18.62
C GLU A 34 31.42 -13.32 -17.82
N LEU A 35 31.73 -12.81 -16.63
CA LEU A 35 30.86 -12.00 -15.81
C LEU A 35 31.13 -10.50 -15.94
N MET A 36 32.25 -10.13 -16.56
CA MET A 36 32.56 -8.74 -16.82
C MET A 36 31.54 -8.14 -17.80
N GLY A 37 31.14 -6.90 -17.49
CA GLY A 37 30.00 -6.20 -18.06
C GLY A 37 29.84 -6.40 -19.56
N ARG A 38 28.71 -6.97 -19.96
CA ARG A 38 28.25 -6.95 -21.33
C ARG A 38 27.71 -5.57 -21.62
N ASP A 39 27.99 -5.05 -22.80
CA ASP A 39 27.31 -3.85 -23.28
C ASP A 39 25.82 -4.08 -23.22
N LEU A 40 25.12 -3.20 -22.51
CA LEU A 40 23.67 -3.26 -22.43
C LEU A 40 23.13 -2.75 -23.78
N ASP A 41 22.27 -3.56 -24.42
CA ASP A 41 21.53 -3.15 -25.62
C ASP A 41 20.44 -2.15 -25.24
N LEU A 42 20.86 -0.96 -24.80
CA LEU A 42 19.99 0.14 -24.43
C LEU A 42 20.04 1.25 -25.50
N PRO A 43 18.92 1.86 -25.80
CA PRO A 43 18.91 3.01 -26.68
C PRO A 43 19.77 4.14 -26.11
N LYS A 44 20.35 4.94 -26.99
CA LYS A 44 21.11 6.13 -26.60
C LYS A 44 20.23 7.05 -25.74
N GLY A 45 20.82 7.56 -24.65
CA GLY A 45 20.14 8.53 -23.78
C GLY A 45 19.69 9.78 -24.53
N HIS A 46 18.54 10.28 -24.19
CA HIS A 46 17.96 11.52 -24.70
C HIS A 46 18.21 12.68 -23.74
N SER A 47 18.16 13.91 -24.25
CA SER A 47 18.13 15.10 -23.41
C SER A 47 16.78 15.21 -22.68
N GLU A 48 16.77 15.96 -21.57
CA GLU A 48 15.54 16.23 -20.81
C GLU A 48 14.44 16.82 -21.71
N LEU A 49 14.78 17.75 -22.58
CA LEU A 49 13.84 18.37 -23.52
C LEU A 49 13.19 17.34 -24.46
N GLU A 50 13.99 16.42 -25.02
CA GLU A 50 13.47 15.38 -25.91
C GLU A 50 12.56 14.40 -25.17
N ILE A 51 12.93 14.01 -23.94
CA ILE A 51 12.11 13.15 -23.08
C ILE A 51 10.80 13.84 -22.75
N TYR A 52 10.86 15.11 -22.30
CA TYR A 52 9.66 15.88 -21.98
C TYR A 52 8.70 15.98 -23.17
N LYS A 53 9.23 16.29 -24.36
CA LYS A 53 8.43 16.34 -25.60
C LYS A 53 7.77 14.99 -25.89
N ARG A 54 8.54 13.91 -25.83
CA ARG A 54 8.04 12.55 -26.11
C ARG A 54 6.95 12.14 -25.14
N PHE A 55 7.12 12.40 -23.84
CA PHE A 55 6.11 12.04 -22.84
C PHE A 55 4.85 12.90 -22.96
N ASN A 56 4.96 14.18 -23.32
CA ASN A 56 3.78 15.00 -23.62
C ASN A 56 3.01 14.48 -24.85
N GLU A 57 3.73 14.06 -25.90
CA GLU A 57 3.10 13.45 -27.09
C GLU A 57 2.37 12.13 -26.74
N LEU A 58 2.92 11.34 -25.81
CA LEU A 58 2.27 10.13 -25.32
C LEU A 58 1.07 10.46 -24.43
N ALA A 59 1.21 11.42 -23.53
CA ALA A 59 0.13 11.87 -22.65
C ALA A 59 -1.07 12.42 -23.44
N ALA A 60 -0.81 13.17 -24.52
CA ALA A 60 -1.85 13.72 -25.38
C ALA A 60 -2.70 12.67 -26.13
N LYS A 61 -2.26 11.41 -26.15
CA LYS A 61 -3.07 10.30 -26.68
C LYS A 61 -4.17 9.85 -25.72
N ASN A 62 -4.05 10.17 -24.42
CA ASN A 62 -5.08 9.92 -23.44
C ASN A 62 -6.15 11.02 -23.57
N LYS A 63 -7.41 10.61 -23.48
CA LYS A 63 -8.54 11.54 -23.48
C LYS A 63 -8.92 11.84 -22.05
N GLU A 64 -9.12 13.13 -21.76
CA GLU A 64 -9.77 13.52 -20.51
C GLU A 64 -11.25 13.13 -20.61
N LEU A 65 -11.67 12.21 -19.78
CA LEU A 65 -13.02 11.73 -19.70
C LEU A 65 -13.57 12.00 -18.30
N ILE A 66 -14.88 12.18 -18.21
CA ILE A 66 -15.58 12.18 -16.91
C ILE A 66 -15.95 10.73 -16.62
N PRO A 67 -15.25 10.05 -15.69
CA PRO A 67 -15.50 8.64 -15.43
C PRO A 67 -16.72 8.45 -14.53
N PHE A 68 -17.58 7.51 -14.91
CA PHE A 68 -18.68 7.01 -14.10
C PHE A 68 -18.48 5.52 -13.78
N VAL A 69 -17.25 5.05 -13.80
CA VAL A 69 -16.91 3.63 -13.64
C VAL A 69 -17.14 3.16 -12.21
N GLY A 70 -16.86 4.03 -11.22
CA GLY A 70 -16.84 3.61 -9.81
C GLY A 70 -15.73 2.62 -9.52
N ALA A 71 -16.08 1.47 -8.95
CA ALA A 71 -15.17 0.34 -8.75
C ALA A 71 -13.91 0.66 -7.91
N GLY A 72 -14.03 1.59 -6.95
CA GLY A 72 -12.94 2.02 -6.08
C GLY A 72 -12.09 3.17 -6.64
N ALA A 73 -12.41 3.69 -7.83
CA ALA A 73 -11.74 4.84 -8.43
C ALA A 73 -12.66 6.06 -8.34
N TYR A 74 -12.50 6.84 -7.28
CA TYR A 74 -13.31 8.02 -7.01
C TYR A 74 -12.44 9.27 -6.93
N ASP A 75 -12.94 10.38 -7.52
CA ASP A 75 -12.26 11.67 -7.43
C ASP A 75 -12.42 12.27 -6.04
N HIS A 76 -11.29 12.65 -5.45
CA HIS A 76 -11.23 13.39 -4.20
C HIS A 76 -10.65 14.77 -4.44
N TYR A 77 -11.26 15.80 -3.86
CA TYR A 77 -10.67 17.12 -3.87
C TYR A 77 -9.47 17.17 -2.93
N THR A 78 -8.30 17.47 -3.50
CA THR A 78 -7.06 17.65 -2.74
C THR A 78 -6.73 19.13 -2.69
N PRO A 79 -6.81 19.80 -1.50
CA PRO A 79 -6.42 21.20 -1.36
C PRO A 79 -4.97 21.44 -1.81
N SER A 80 -4.73 22.54 -2.54
CA SER A 80 -3.40 22.85 -3.09
C SER A 80 -2.30 22.98 -2.03
N VAL A 81 -2.66 23.36 -0.81
CA VAL A 81 -1.72 23.47 0.32
C VAL A 81 -1.07 22.13 0.69
N ILE A 82 -1.77 21.00 0.47
CA ILE A 82 -1.23 19.67 0.78
C ILE A 82 0.06 19.42 0.01
N ARG A 83 0.06 19.72 -1.30
CA ARG A 83 1.24 19.55 -2.13
C ARG A 83 2.44 20.36 -1.62
N HIS A 84 2.21 21.63 -1.26
CA HIS A 84 3.27 22.48 -0.73
C HIS A 84 3.84 21.98 0.60
N LEU A 85 3.01 21.36 1.44
CA LEU A 85 3.46 20.80 2.71
C LEU A 85 4.27 19.52 2.53
N ILE A 86 3.78 18.56 1.73
CA ILE A 86 4.46 17.25 1.54
C ILE A 86 5.75 17.37 0.71
N GLU A 87 5.90 18.39 -0.13
CA GLU A 87 7.11 18.65 -0.91
C GLU A 87 8.21 19.37 -0.12
N ARG A 88 7.98 19.73 1.15
CA ARG A 88 9.03 20.33 2.00
C ARG A 88 10.13 19.31 2.27
N GLN A 89 11.38 19.76 2.23
CA GLN A 89 12.56 18.90 2.40
C GLN A 89 12.55 18.15 3.73
N GLU A 90 12.01 18.76 4.78
CA GLU A 90 11.91 18.18 6.11
C GLU A 90 11.09 16.87 6.13
N PHE A 91 10.11 16.76 5.25
CA PHE A 91 9.31 15.54 5.09
C PHE A 91 9.83 14.66 3.97
N LEU A 92 10.18 15.25 2.83
CA LEU A 92 10.57 14.53 1.62
C LEU A 92 11.86 13.72 1.80
N THR A 93 12.81 14.25 2.56
CA THR A 93 14.10 13.61 2.84
C THR A 93 14.09 12.76 4.11
N ALA A 94 13.00 12.75 4.87
CA ALA A 94 12.87 11.91 6.06
C ALA A 94 12.92 10.44 5.68
N TYR A 95 13.73 9.69 6.43
CA TYR A 95 13.83 8.24 6.34
C TYR A 95 13.33 7.61 7.65
N THR A 96 13.80 6.45 8.00
CA THR A 96 13.40 5.81 9.26
C THR A 96 13.93 6.61 10.46
N PRO A 97 13.09 6.95 11.46
CA PRO A 97 13.50 7.74 12.62
C PRO A 97 14.26 6.87 13.65
N TYR A 98 15.49 6.48 13.33
CA TYR A 98 16.30 5.59 14.17
C TYR A 98 16.74 6.21 15.50
N GLN A 99 17.04 7.51 15.50
CA GLN A 99 17.52 8.23 16.68
C GLN A 99 16.45 9.23 17.14
N PRO A 100 15.78 8.97 18.27
CA PRO A 100 14.73 9.85 18.76
C PRO A 100 15.19 11.30 18.95
N GLU A 101 16.44 11.53 19.34
CA GLU A 101 17.00 12.84 19.61
C GLU A 101 17.01 13.77 18.40
N ILE A 102 17.21 13.23 17.20
CA ILE A 102 17.22 13.98 15.94
C ILE A 102 15.94 13.78 15.10
N SER A 103 15.10 12.84 15.49
CA SER A 103 13.87 12.48 14.77
C SER A 103 12.58 12.87 15.52
N GLN A 104 12.67 13.76 16.48
CA GLN A 104 11.54 14.15 17.36
C GLN A 104 10.33 14.61 16.58
N GLY A 105 10.51 15.48 15.58
CA GLY A 105 9.40 15.97 14.74
C GLY A 105 8.74 14.85 13.94
N THR A 106 9.53 13.95 13.36
CA THR A 106 9.02 12.78 12.62
C THR A 106 8.22 11.86 13.53
N LEU A 107 8.73 11.57 14.70
CA LEU A 107 8.03 10.71 15.68
C LEU A 107 6.74 11.37 16.18
N GLN A 108 6.75 12.69 16.37
CA GLN A 108 5.57 13.41 16.81
C GLN A 108 4.46 13.38 15.77
N TYR A 109 4.71 13.67 14.49
CA TYR A 109 3.64 13.65 13.49
C TYR A 109 3.13 12.24 13.20
N ILE A 110 3.97 11.21 13.35
CA ILE A 110 3.52 9.81 13.29
C ILE A 110 2.53 9.52 14.43
N PHE A 111 2.86 9.94 15.64
CA PHE A 111 1.99 9.79 16.79
C PHE A 111 0.66 10.56 16.63
N GLU A 112 0.73 11.79 16.15
CA GLU A 112 -0.46 12.60 15.85
C GLU A 112 -1.35 11.94 14.78
N TYR A 113 -0.74 11.39 13.70
CA TYR A 113 -1.47 10.64 12.69
C TYR A 113 -2.24 9.45 13.31
N GLN A 114 -1.58 8.65 14.14
CA GLN A 114 -2.22 7.52 14.81
C GLN A 114 -3.40 7.97 15.69
N SER A 115 -3.25 9.07 16.42
CA SER A 115 -4.31 9.63 17.25
C SER A 115 -5.50 10.12 16.41
N LEU A 116 -5.24 10.80 15.30
CA LEU A 116 -6.28 11.26 14.37
C LEU A 116 -7.06 10.10 13.75
N ILE A 117 -6.38 9.03 13.38
CA ILE A 117 -7.06 7.82 12.87
C ILE A 117 -7.92 7.16 13.94
N CYS A 118 -7.44 7.10 15.20
CA CYS A 118 -8.26 6.61 16.30
C CYS A 118 -9.52 7.46 16.50
N GLU A 119 -9.41 8.78 16.46
CA GLU A 119 -10.56 9.69 16.57
C GLU A 119 -11.56 9.51 15.42
N LEU A 120 -11.07 9.37 14.18
CA LEU A 120 -11.93 9.18 13.01
C LEU A 120 -12.65 7.83 13.02
N THR A 121 -11.97 6.78 13.43
CA THR A 121 -12.51 5.41 13.37
C THR A 121 -13.26 5.00 14.62
N GLY A 122 -13.03 5.70 15.75
CA GLY A 122 -13.50 5.34 17.06
C GLY A 122 -12.78 4.14 17.69
N LEU A 123 -11.70 3.65 17.06
CA LEU A 123 -10.91 2.53 17.56
C LEU A 123 -9.82 3.00 18.53
N ASP A 124 -9.43 2.14 19.47
CA ASP A 124 -8.51 2.48 20.55
C ASP A 124 -7.05 2.61 20.10
N VAL A 125 -6.66 1.94 19.01
CA VAL A 125 -5.26 1.87 18.55
C VAL A 125 -5.21 1.95 17.05
N SER A 126 -4.20 2.66 16.54
CA SER A 126 -3.83 2.70 15.13
C SER A 126 -2.34 2.44 14.94
N ASN A 127 -1.97 1.80 13.83
CA ASN A 127 -0.57 1.79 13.37
C ASN A 127 -0.21 3.11 12.68
N ALA A 128 1.05 3.22 12.26
CA ALA A 128 1.55 4.43 11.58
C ALA A 128 1.28 4.48 10.08
N SER A 129 0.43 3.62 9.56
CA SER A 129 0.06 3.47 8.15
C SER A 129 0.54 2.15 7.52
N MET A 130 -0.07 1.81 6.39
CA MET A 130 0.28 0.69 5.52
C MET A 130 0.45 1.20 4.08
N TYR A 131 0.98 0.39 3.18
CA TYR A 131 1.20 0.77 1.78
C TYR A 131 -0.09 1.16 1.05
N ASP A 132 -1.12 0.33 1.20
CA ASP A 132 -2.43 0.56 0.61
C ASP A 132 -3.53 -0.19 1.37
N GLY A 133 -4.80 0.09 1.02
CA GLY A 133 -5.95 -0.56 1.67
C GLY A 133 -6.05 -2.06 1.42
N SER A 134 -5.53 -2.56 0.31
CA SER A 134 -5.59 -4.00 -0.01
C SER A 134 -4.63 -4.78 0.90
N THR A 135 -3.39 -4.32 1.02
CA THR A 135 -2.40 -4.93 1.92
C THR A 135 -2.79 -4.74 3.38
N ALA A 136 -3.34 -3.57 3.75
CA ALA A 136 -3.86 -3.34 5.11
C ALA A 136 -4.97 -4.35 5.47
N THR A 137 -5.88 -4.64 4.53
CA THR A 137 -6.95 -5.62 4.75
C THR A 137 -6.39 -7.05 4.87
N ALA A 138 -5.37 -7.40 4.09
CA ALA A 138 -4.70 -8.70 4.20
C ALA A 138 -3.95 -8.85 5.55
N GLU A 139 -3.29 -7.80 6.02
CA GLU A 139 -2.65 -7.79 7.35
C GLU A 139 -3.69 -7.87 8.48
N ALA A 140 -4.85 -7.23 8.34
CA ALA A 140 -5.95 -7.38 9.29
C ALA A 140 -6.47 -8.83 9.34
N MET A 141 -6.52 -9.54 8.21
CA MET A 141 -6.79 -10.97 8.17
C MET A 141 -5.76 -11.75 9.02
N PHE A 142 -4.46 -11.46 8.86
CA PHE A 142 -3.42 -12.12 9.66
C PHE A 142 -3.56 -11.81 11.14
N MET A 143 -3.88 -10.57 11.50
CA MET A 143 -4.15 -10.20 12.91
C MET A 143 -5.30 -11.03 13.48
N ALA A 144 -6.40 -11.15 12.73
CA ALA A 144 -7.57 -11.91 13.19
C ALA A 144 -7.26 -13.40 13.35
N THR A 145 -6.64 -14.00 12.33
CA THR A 145 -6.29 -15.43 12.35
C THR A 145 -5.31 -15.77 13.47
N ALA A 146 -4.29 -14.93 13.66
CA ALA A 146 -3.32 -15.10 14.76
C ALA A 146 -3.97 -14.91 16.15
N ALA A 147 -4.78 -13.85 16.33
CA ALA A 147 -5.44 -13.56 17.61
C ALA A 147 -6.43 -14.66 18.01
N ARG A 148 -7.11 -15.26 17.05
CA ARG A 148 -8.09 -16.33 17.28
C ARG A 148 -7.49 -17.73 17.20
N LYS A 149 -6.27 -17.88 16.69
CA LYS A 149 -5.61 -19.18 16.39
C LYS A 149 -6.50 -20.03 15.48
N LYS A 150 -6.97 -19.42 14.41
CA LYS A 150 -7.87 -20.00 13.41
C LYS A 150 -7.34 -19.72 12.01
N ASP A 151 -7.48 -20.67 11.11
CA ASP A 151 -6.91 -20.61 9.77
C ASP A 151 -7.94 -20.25 8.69
N ILE A 152 -9.19 -19.98 9.09
CA ILE A 152 -10.29 -19.67 8.17
C ILE A 152 -10.82 -18.27 8.44
N ILE A 153 -10.94 -17.47 7.37
CA ILE A 153 -11.56 -16.15 7.41
C ILE A 153 -12.74 -16.07 6.45
N LEU A 154 -13.81 -15.42 6.87
CA LEU A 154 -14.95 -15.09 6.02
C LEU A 154 -14.72 -13.75 5.31
N VAL A 155 -15.05 -13.66 4.03
CA VAL A 155 -14.96 -12.42 3.25
C VAL A 155 -16.26 -12.20 2.50
N SER A 156 -16.86 -11.03 2.64
CA SER A 156 -18.03 -10.67 1.84
C SER A 156 -17.67 -10.50 0.36
N LYS A 157 -18.50 -11.02 -0.53
CA LYS A 157 -18.36 -10.81 -1.98
C LYS A 157 -18.63 -9.37 -2.42
N THR A 158 -19.13 -8.51 -1.51
CA THR A 158 -19.29 -7.07 -1.74
C THR A 158 -18.01 -6.26 -1.54
N VAL A 159 -16.94 -6.89 -1.05
CA VAL A 159 -15.59 -6.32 -0.98
C VAL A 159 -15.02 -6.17 -2.39
N ASN A 160 -14.24 -5.11 -2.62
CA ASN A 160 -13.59 -4.88 -3.91
C ASN A 160 -12.83 -6.12 -4.39
N PRO A 161 -13.09 -6.62 -5.62
CA PRO A 161 -12.46 -7.82 -6.16
C PRO A 161 -10.92 -7.78 -6.17
N ASN A 162 -10.31 -6.61 -6.30
CA ASN A 162 -8.85 -6.48 -6.24
C ASN A 162 -8.34 -6.71 -4.80
N ILE A 163 -9.06 -6.23 -3.80
CA ILE A 163 -8.74 -6.51 -2.39
C ILE A 163 -8.89 -8.01 -2.11
N ILE A 164 -9.97 -8.63 -2.59
CA ILE A 164 -10.17 -10.08 -2.46
C ILE A 164 -8.99 -10.87 -3.04
N LYS A 165 -8.51 -10.52 -4.24
CA LYS A 165 -7.35 -11.19 -4.86
C LYS A 165 -6.06 -11.05 -4.04
N VAL A 166 -5.85 -9.90 -3.40
CA VAL A 166 -4.71 -9.71 -2.49
C VAL A 166 -4.87 -10.59 -1.26
N ILE A 167 -6.05 -10.61 -0.64
CA ILE A 167 -6.36 -11.49 0.50
C ILE A 167 -6.11 -12.96 0.14
N GLU A 168 -6.61 -13.41 -1.01
CA GLU A 168 -6.40 -14.79 -1.51
C GLU A 168 -4.93 -15.13 -1.68
N THR A 169 -4.16 -14.20 -2.26
CA THR A 169 -2.71 -14.38 -2.47
C THR A 169 -1.99 -14.54 -1.15
N TYR A 170 -2.27 -13.66 -0.19
CA TYR A 170 -1.66 -13.71 1.14
C TYR A 170 -2.08 -14.97 1.90
N ALA A 171 -3.35 -15.35 1.83
CA ALA A 171 -3.88 -16.55 2.46
C ALA A 171 -3.22 -17.82 1.91
N LEU A 172 -3.09 -17.93 0.58
CA LEU A 172 -2.48 -19.08 -0.09
C LEU A 172 -1.06 -19.37 0.43
N TYR A 173 -0.21 -18.35 0.50
CA TYR A 173 1.19 -18.51 0.91
C TYR A 173 1.39 -18.66 2.43
N ARG A 174 0.33 -18.45 3.20
CA ARG A 174 0.32 -18.65 4.66
C ARG A 174 -0.49 -19.87 5.09
N GLY A 175 -1.04 -20.64 4.14
CA GLY A 175 -1.85 -21.82 4.43
C GLY A 175 -3.19 -21.51 5.08
N LEU A 176 -3.72 -20.29 4.89
CA LEU A 176 -5.02 -19.87 5.38
C LEU A 176 -6.11 -20.17 4.35
N LYS A 177 -7.33 -20.35 4.80
CA LYS A 177 -8.50 -20.58 3.97
C LYS A 177 -9.42 -19.36 3.97
N VAL A 178 -9.81 -18.93 2.78
CA VAL A 178 -10.81 -17.88 2.57
C VAL A 178 -12.14 -18.53 2.21
N GLU A 179 -13.18 -18.21 2.94
CA GLU A 179 -14.55 -18.60 2.62
C GLU A 179 -15.40 -17.34 2.37
N TYR A 180 -16.37 -17.45 1.47
CA TYR A 180 -17.10 -16.28 1.01
C TYR A 180 -18.52 -16.23 1.56
N ILE A 181 -18.92 -15.02 1.97
CA ILE A 181 -20.33 -14.68 2.21
C ILE A 181 -20.91 -14.16 0.91
N ASN A 182 -22.03 -14.71 0.48
CA ASN A 182 -22.72 -14.29 -0.71
C ASN A 182 -23.26 -12.87 -0.56
N GLU A 183 -23.55 -12.25 -1.67
CA GLU A 183 -24.29 -10.99 -1.74
C GLU A 183 -25.76 -11.25 -2.05
N ASN A 184 -26.61 -10.36 -1.60
CA ASN A 184 -28.02 -10.35 -1.91
C ASN A 184 -28.43 -8.90 -2.27
N ASN A 185 -28.81 -8.68 -3.53
CA ASN A 185 -29.12 -7.34 -4.06
C ASN A 185 -27.99 -6.31 -3.85
N GLY A 186 -26.75 -6.73 -4.00
CA GLY A 186 -25.56 -5.87 -3.89
C GLY A 186 -25.09 -5.56 -2.47
N ILE A 187 -25.69 -6.19 -1.46
CA ILE A 187 -25.27 -6.08 -0.05
C ILE A 187 -24.87 -7.44 0.50
N THR A 188 -24.06 -7.45 1.54
CA THR A 188 -23.64 -8.68 2.24
C THR A 188 -24.85 -9.45 2.77
N ASP A 189 -25.01 -10.69 2.39
CA ASP A 189 -26.12 -11.52 2.85
C ASP A 189 -25.94 -11.94 4.31
N ILE A 190 -26.68 -11.33 5.21
CA ILE A 190 -26.61 -11.61 6.65
C ILE A 190 -27.07 -13.04 6.99
N GLU A 191 -28.00 -13.61 6.24
CA GLU A 191 -28.48 -14.97 6.52
C GLU A 191 -27.45 -16.00 6.09
N ASP A 192 -26.75 -15.79 4.95
CA ASP A 192 -25.62 -16.61 4.54
C ASP A 192 -24.46 -16.49 5.56
N PHE A 193 -24.22 -15.27 6.09
CA PHE A 193 -23.25 -15.06 7.16
C PHE A 193 -23.62 -15.84 8.42
N LYS A 194 -24.83 -15.75 8.91
CA LYS A 194 -25.32 -16.52 10.08
C LYS A 194 -25.14 -18.03 9.88
N ALA A 195 -25.49 -18.52 8.67
CA ALA A 195 -25.40 -19.93 8.36
C ALA A 195 -23.96 -20.47 8.33
N LYS A 196 -23.01 -19.64 7.88
CA LYS A 196 -21.60 -20.04 7.74
C LYS A 196 -20.76 -19.75 8.99
N ASN A 197 -21.08 -18.67 9.73
CA ASN A 197 -20.28 -18.28 10.88
C ASN A 197 -20.23 -19.39 11.94
N SER A 198 -19.02 -19.77 12.31
CA SER A 198 -18.79 -20.83 13.30
C SER A 198 -17.51 -20.55 14.10
N LYS A 199 -17.28 -21.36 15.13
CA LYS A 199 -16.07 -21.28 15.95
C LYS A 199 -14.78 -21.60 15.21
N GLU A 200 -14.86 -22.10 13.98
CA GLU A 200 -13.69 -22.37 13.14
C GLU A 200 -13.20 -21.14 12.39
N HIS A 201 -14.01 -20.08 12.32
CA HIS A 201 -13.66 -18.83 11.63
C HIS A 201 -12.99 -17.83 12.58
N ALA A 202 -11.97 -17.13 12.08
CA ALA A 202 -11.31 -16.05 12.80
C ALA A 202 -12.17 -14.78 12.86
N GLY A 203 -13.02 -14.57 11.87
CA GLY A 203 -13.89 -13.41 11.75
C GLY A 203 -14.41 -13.21 10.33
N ILE A 204 -14.89 -12.00 10.07
CA ILE A 204 -15.39 -11.58 8.75
C ILE A 204 -14.73 -10.29 8.29
N ILE A 205 -14.51 -10.18 6.98
CA ILE A 205 -14.06 -8.96 6.30
C ILE A 205 -15.22 -8.44 5.46
N VAL A 206 -15.55 -7.17 5.67
CA VAL A 206 -16.56 -6.41 4.93
C VAL A 206 -15.98 -5.09 4.41
N GLN A 207 -16.72 -4.38 3.57
CA GLN A 207 -16.32 -3.06 3.07
C GLN A 207 -17.50 -2.10 3.12
N ASN A 208 -17.27 -0.86 3.57
CA ASN A 208 -18.30 0.19 3.62
C ASN A 208 -17.74 1.58 3.23
N PRO A 209 -18.27 2.27 2.22
CA PRO A 209 -19.19 1.74 1.21
C PRO A 209 -18.62 0.55 0.46
N ASN A 210 -19.48 -0.37 0.05
CA ASN A 210 -19.04 -1.59 -0.61
C ASN A 210 -18.61 -1.34 -2.07
N TYR A 211 -18.16 -2.40 -2.76
CA TYR A 211 -17.68 -2.31 -4.15
C TYR A 211 -18.72 -1.71 -5.13
N TYR A 212 -20.00 -1.93 -4.87
CA TYR A 212 -21.09 -1.40 -5.69
C TYR A 212 -21.47 0.05 -5.34
N GLY A 213 -20.81 0.66 -4.35
CA GLY A 213 -21.09 2.00 -3.85
C GLY A 213 -22.28 2.07 -2.90
N ILE A 214 -22.74 0.93 -2.40
CA ILE A 214 -23.83 0.85 -1.44
C ILE A 214 -23.27 1.02 -0.03
N ILE A 215 -23.93 1.87 0.76
CA ILE A 215 -23.68 2.00 2.19
C ILE A 215 -24.48 0.91 2.89
N GLU A 216 -23.77 -0.06 3.46
CA GLU A 216 -24.38 -1.17 4.19
C GLU A 216 -24.52 -0.84 5.68
N ASP A 217 -25.60 -1.33 6.30
CA ASP A 217 -25.75 -1.32 7.75
C ASP A 217 -25.31 -2.66 8.33
N TYR A 218 -24.20 -2.64 9.06
CA TYR A 218 -23.65 -3.83 9.72
C TYR A 218 -24.12 -4.00 11.15
N SER A 219 -25.14 -3.28 11.59
CA SER A 219 -25.79 -3.50 12.90
C SER A 219 -26.25 -4.95 13.02
N GLY A 220 -25.97 -5.60 14.15
CA GLY A 220 -26.28 -7.01 14.36
C GLY A 220 -25.18 -8.01 13.94
N TYR A 221 -24.14 -7.57 13.22
CA TYR A 221 -23.01 -8.45 12.91
C TYR A 221 -22.19 -8.76 14.13
N ARG A 222 -22.09 -7.80 15.06
CA ARG A 222 -21.36 -7.96 16.32
C ARG A 222 -21.94 -9.06 17.17
N GLU A 223 -23.27 -9.11 17.34
CA GLU A 223 -23.96 -10.13 18.12
C GLU A 223 -23.71 -11.53 17.56
N ILE A 224 -23.72 -11.67 16.22
CA ILE A 224 -23.42 -12.96 15.58
C ILE A 224 -21.97 -13.39 15.83
N LEU A 225 -21.04 -12.44 15.78
CA LEU A 225 -19.61 -12.71 16.02
C LEU A 225 -19.31 -12.99 17.50
N ASP A 226 -20.04 -12.41 18.43
CA ASP A 226 -19.83 -12.64 19.88
C ASP A 226 -20.09 -14.09 20.28
N GLU A 227 -21.03 -14.79 19.62
CA GLU A 227 -21.30 -16.22 19.83
C GLU A 227 -20.08 -17.10 19.47
N THR A 228 -19.31 -16.70 18.47
CA THR A 228 -18.14 -17.43 17.98
C THR A 228 -16.82 -16.82 18.42
N LYS A 229 -16.86 -15.63 19.02
CA LYS A 229 -15.70 -14.77 19.32
C LYS A 229 -14.94 -14.34 18.06
N GLY A 230 -15.62 -14.23 16.93
CA GLY A 230 -15.05 -13.77 15.67
C GLY A 230 -14.64 -12.30 15.72
N ILE A 231 -13.74 -11.90 14.84
CA ILE A 231 -13.29 -10.51 14.69
C ILE A 231 -14.02 -9.88 13.51
N PHE A 232 -14.56 -8.67 13.72
CA PHE A 232 -15.14 -7.85 12.68
C PHE A 232 -14.07 -6.96 12.05
N ILE A 233 -13.86 -7.07 10.74
CA ILE A 233 -12.88 -6.29 9.99
C ILE A 233 -13.63 -5.51 8.93
N MET A 234 -13.52 -4.18 8.99
CA MET A 234 -14.14 -3.28 8.02
C MET A 234 -13.08 -2.55 7.21
N ASN A 235 -13.07 -2.76 5.89
CA ASN A 235 -12.37 -1.90 4.95
C ASN A 235 -13.25 -0.69 4.65
N HIS A 236 -12.72 0.52 4.77
CA HIS A 236 -13.48 1.74 4.51
C HIS A 236 -12.58 2.85 3.97
N ASP A 237 -13.20 3.80 3.27
CA ASP A 237 -12.55 5.05 2.89
C ASP A 237 -12.67 6.06 4.06
N PRO A 238 -11.55 6.52 4.66
CA PRO A 238 -11.58 7.45 5.77
C PRO A 238 -12.34 8.75 5.48
N ALA A 239 -12.37 9.22 4.23
CA ALA A 239 -13.12 10.41 3.84
C ALA A 239 -14.64 10.27 4.09
N THR A 240 -15.17 9.05 4.06
CA THR A 240 -16.57 8.78 4.31
C THR A 240 -16.98 8.92 5.78
N LEU A 241 -16.03 8.82 6.71
CA LEU A 241 -16.26 8.91 8.15
C LEU A 241 -16.73 10.32 8.61
N GLY A 242 -16.62 11.32 7.74
CA GLY A 242 -17.24 12.63 8.00
C GLY A 242 -18.78 12.63 8.01
N ILE A 243 -19.40 11.59 7.46
CA ILE A 243 -20.88 11.48 7.31
C ILE A 243 -21.43 10.08 7.63
N LEU A 244 -20.62 9.05 7.64
CA LEU A 244 -21.04 7.69 7.97
C LEU A 244 -20.66 7.33 9.40
N LYS A 245 -21.32 6.32 9.95
CA LYS A 245 -20.91 5.71 11.21
C LYS A 245 -19.48 5.23 11.15
N SER A 246 -18.74 5.44 12.21
CA SER A 246 -17.38 4.91 12.34
C SER A 246 -17.39 3.38 12.50
N PRO A 247 -16.30 2.68 12.15
CA PRO A 247 -16.21 1.23 12.34
C PRO A 247 -16.45 0.76 13.78
N ALA A 248 -16.13 1.60 14.78
CA ALA A 248 -16.34 1.27 16.19
C ALA A 248 -17.81 1.33 16.64
N GLU A 249 -18.68 1.95 15.86
CA GLU A 249 -20.12 2.05 16.17
C GLU A 249 -20.91 0.82 15.73
N TYR A 250 -20.27 -0.12 15.02
CA TYR A 250 -20.82 -1.40 14.64
C TYR A 250 -20.32 -2.52 15.56
#